data_7f2a6e2e46aa51d0eb187419e2f543dd
#
_entry.id   7f2a6e2e46aa51d0eb187419e2f543dd
#
_cell.length_a   1.000
_cell.length_b   1.000
_cell.length_c   1.000
_cell.angle_alpha   90.00
_cell.angle_beta   90.00
_cell.angle_gamma   90.00
#
_symmetry.space_group_name_H-M   'P 1'
#
loop_
_entity.id
_entity.type
_entity.pdbx_description
1 polymer ?
#
loop_
_entity_poly.entity_id
_entity_poly.type
_entity_poly.pdbx_seq_one_letter_code
_entity_poly.pdbx_strand_id
1 'polypeptide(L)'
;MTRSDEEAVVEIYRAENRAMVERDQATLERILAETMTLTHMTGYVQPRQEWIAQIMDGKMKYYSSTEERVFDVVVEGDQASLVGQNRVKASVWGGGVSIWPLQMRVNLKRQAGRCQIVSQVASTY
;
A
#
# COMPACT_ATOMS: atom_id res chain seq x y z
N MET A 1 -9.85 20.07 16.87
CA MET A 1 -10.67 18.91 16.49
C MET A 1 -9.77 17.71 16.23
N THR A 2 -10.06 16.60 16.84
CA THR A 2 -9.26 15.39 16.70
C THR A 2 -9.70 14.62 15.46
N ARG A 3 -8.75 14.23 14.64
CA ARG A 3 -9.04 13.36 13.49
C ARG A 3 -9.33 11.96 14.00
N SER A 4 -10.33 11.27 13.41
CA SER A 4 -10.66 9.91 13.81
C SER A 4 -9.52 8.95 13.45
N ASP A 5 -9.42 7.85 14.20
CA ASP A 5 -8.45 6.80 13.90
C ASP A 5 -8.71 6.17 12.53
N GLU A 6 -9.98 6.05 12.14
CA GLU A 6 -10.34 5.55 10.81
C GLU A 6 -9.82 6.45 9.69
N GLU A 7 -9.96 7.77 9.84
CA GLU A 7 -9.41 8.73 8.87
C GLU A 7 -7.89 8.64 8.81
N ALA A 8 -7.24 8.44 9.96
CA ALA A 8 -5.78 8.33 10.02
C ALA A 8 -5.27 7.13 9.23
N VAL A 9 -5.91 5.96 9.35
CA VAL A 9 -5.46 4.77 8.60
C VAL A 9 -5.76 4.90 7.11
N VAL A 10 -6.86 5.52 6.73
CA VAL A 10 -7.17 5.81 5.32
C VAL A 10 -6.11 6.73 4.74
N GLU A 11 -5.66 7.74 5.49
CA GLU A 11 -4.60 8.64 5.03
C GLU A 11 -3.27 7.92 4.81
N ILE A 12 -2.95 6.92 5.63
CA ILE A 12 -1.75 6.10 5.43
C ILE A 12 -1.85 5.34 4.08
N TYR A 13 -2.99 4.75 3.78
CA TYR A 13 -3.23 4.09 2.50
C TYR A 13 -3.06 5.05 1.33
N ARG A 14 -3.60 6.26 1.44
CA ARG A 14 -3.47 7.29 0.40
C ARG A 14 -2.03 7.75 0.24
N ALA A 15 -1.32 7.91 1.34
CA ALA A 15 0.10 8.29 1.32
C ALA A 15 0.94 7.21 0.63
N GLU A 16 0.64 5.94 0.85
CA GLU A 16 1.31 4.83 0.19
C GLU A 16 1.12 4.90 -1.33
N ASN A 17 -0.11 5.12 -1.78
CA ASN A 17 -0.39 5.20 -3.22
C ASN A 17 0.32 6.37 -3.88
N ARG A 18 0.37 7.53 -3.22
CA ARG A 18 1.13 8.67 -3.71
C ARG A 18 2.63 8.36 -3.77
N ALA A 19 3.16 7.76 -2.72
CA ALA A 19 4.60 7.46 -2.63
C ALA A 19 5.04 6.42 -3.67
N MET A 20 4.19 5.44 -3.97
CA MET A 20 4.44 4.49 -5.06
C MET A 20 4.63 5.20 -6.40
N VAL A 21 3.73 6.11 -6.73
CA VAL A 21 3.73 6.83 -8.00
C VAL A 21 4.87 7.83 -8.06
N GLU A 22 5.11 8.55 -6.98
CA GLU A 22 6.13 9.59 -6.89
C GLU A 22 7.53 9.03 -6.63
N ARG A 23 7.64 7.75 -6.35
CA ARG A 23 8.89 7.08 -5.97
C ARG A 23 9.53 7.75 -4.75
N ASP A 24 8.70 8.01 -3.76
CA ASP A 24 9.07 8.66 -2.50
C ASP A 24 9.52 7.62 -1.48
N GLN A 25 10.79 7.27 -1.53
CA GLN A 25 11.37 6.24 -0.68
C GLN A 25 11.23 6.56 0.81
N ALA A 26 11.46 7.81 1.19
CA ALA A 26 11.40 8.22 2.60
C ALA A 26 10.01 7.99 3.18
N THR A 27 8.95 8.34 2.43
CA THR A 27 7.58 8.10 2.88
C THR A 27 7.28 6.61 2.96
N LEU A 28 7.69 5.82 1.96
CA LEU A 28 7.47 4.36 1.99
C LEU A 28 8.16 3.73 3.21
N GLU A 29 9.39 4.12 3.50
CA GLU A 29 10.11 3.60 4.68
C GLU A 29 9.43 4.01 5.99
N ARG A 30 8.80 5.17 6.03
CA ARG A 30 8.13 5.66 7.23
C ARG A 30 6.81 4.94 7.49
N ILE A 31 6.02 4.67 6.45
CA ILE A 31 4.67 4.11 6.61
C ILE A 31 4.60 2.58 6.52
N LEU A 32 5.65 1.93 5.99
CA LEU A 32 5.72 0.47 5.91
C LEU A 32 6.56 -0.06 7.07
N ALA A 33 6.02 -1.03 7.82
CA ALA A 33 6.78 -1.68 8.89
C ALA A 33 7.95 -2.48 8.29
N GLU A 34 9.02 -2.65 9.05
CA GLU A 34 10.20 -3.41 8.60
C GLU A 34 9.84 -4.82 8.17
N THR A 35 8.86 -5.43 8.81
CA THR A 35 8.41 -6.79 8.54
C THR A 35 7.30 -6.84 7.50
N MET A 36 6.94 -5.72 6.88
CA MET A 36 5.84 -5.67 5.92
C MET A 36 6.07 -6.61 4.76
N THR A 37 5.01 -7.33 4.36
CA THR A 37 5.00 -8.15 3.15
C THR A 37 3.84 -7.73 2.25
N LEU A 38 4.07 -7.81 0.94
CA LEU A 38 3.04 -7.60 -0.07
C LEU A 38 2.86 -8.91 -0.83
N THR A 39 1.68 -9.51 -0.69
CA THR A 39 1.34 -10.70 -1.45
C THR A 39 0.70 -10.27 -2.76
N HIS A 40 1.36 -10.60 -3.87
CA HIS A 40 0.90 -10.32 -5.22
C HIS A 40 -0.19 -11.29 -5.66
N MET A 41 -0.90 -10.94 -6.73
CA MET A 41 -1.97 -11.77 -7.28
C MET A 41 -1.50 -13.17 -7.71
N THR A 42 -0.21 -13.31 -8.01
CA THR A 42 0.43 -14.58 -8.35
C THR A 42 0.68 -15.47 -7.13
N GLY A 43 0.49 -14.93 -5.92
CA GLY A 43 0.82 -15.59 -4.68
C GLY A 43 2.23 -15.30 -4.17
N TYR A 44 3.03 -14.56 -4.93
CA TYR A 44 4.38 -14.20 -4.48
C TYR A 44 4.31 -13.24 -3.30
N VAL A 45 4.97 -13.61 -2.20
CA VAL A 45 5.05 -12.79 -0.98
C VAL A 45 6.34 -11.98 -1.04
N GLN A 46 6.22 -10.70 -1.32
CA GLN A 46 7.37 -9.81 -1.51
C GLN A 46 7.71 -9.07 -0.24
N PRO A 47 8.96 -9.16 0.27
CA PRO A 47 9.38 -8.40 1.43
C PRO A 47 9.43 -6.89 1.13
N ARG A 48 9.24 -6.08 2.17
CA ARG A 48 9.27 -4.61 2.08
C ARG A 48 10.50 -4.08 1.34
N GLN A 49 11.69 -4.55 1.71
CA GLN A 49 12.93 -4.03 1.11
C GLN A 49 13.01 -4.30 -0.38
N GLU A 50 12.58 -5.48 -0.80
CA GLU A 50 12.56 -5.83 -2.22
C GLU A 50 11.56 -4.96 -2.99
N TRP A 51 10.38 -4.74 -2.43
CA TRP A 51 9.36 -3.92 -3.08
C TRP A 51 9.83 -2.48 -3.24
N ILE A 52 10.36 -1.89 -2.16
CA ILE A 52 10.88 -0.51 -2.22
C ILE A 52 12.02 -0.43 -3.25
N ALA A 53 12.95 -1.37 -3.23
CA ALA A 53 14.07 -1.39 -4.18
C ALA A 53 13.58 -1.45 -5.62
N GLN A 54 12.55 -2.25 -5.91
CA GLN A 54 12.01 -2.39 -7.26
C GLN A 54 11.19 -1.19 -7.70
N ILE A 55 10.57 -0.47 -6.76
CA ILE A 55 9.95 0.82 -7.07
C ILE A 55 11.04 1.84 -7.45
N MET A 56 12.13 1.87 -6.71
CA MET A 56 13.21 2.83 -6.95
C MET A 56 13.96 2.55 -8.25
N ASP A 57 14.19 1.28 -8.60
CA ASP A 57 14.94 0.92 -9.81
C ASP A 57 14.06 0.82 -11.06
N GLY A 58 12.75 0.93 -10.92
CA GLY A 58 11.82 0.93 -12.06
C GLY A 58 11.35 -0.45 -12.50
N LYS A 59 11.73 -1.53 -11.82
CA LYS A 59 11.18 -2.87 -12.12
C LYS A 59 9.70 -2.95 -11.83
N MET A 60 9.25 -2.21 -10.81
CA MET A 60 7.83 -1.98 -10.53
C MET A 60 7.59 -0.48 -10.69
N LYS A 61 7.12 -0.09 -11.86
CA LYS A 61 6.91 1.33 -12.16
C LYS A 61 5.43 1.65 -12.16
N TYR A 62 5.04 2.53 -11.23
CA TYR A 62 3.67 2.99 -11.08
C TYR A 62 3.54 4.39 -11.67
N TYR A 63 2.69 4.53 -12.70
CA TYR A 63 2.49 5.81 -13.39
C TYR A 63 1.38 6.63 -12.75
N SER A 64 0.33 5.97 -12.28
CA SER A 64 -0.78 6.64 -11.63
C SER A 64 -1.55 5.64 -10.76
N SER A 65 -2.24 6.16 -9.74
CA SER A 65 -3.13 5.39 -8.91
C SER A 65 -4.34 6.24 -8.59
N THR A 66 -5.49 5.85 -9.11
CA THR A 66 -6.75 6.58 -8.93
C THR A 66 -7.63 5.80 -7.97
N GLU A 67 -7.91 6.41 -6.82
CA GLU A 67 -8.76 5.80 -5.80
C GLU A 67 -10.22 5.75 -6.28
N GLU A 68 -10.82 4.56 -6.22
CA GLU A 68 -12.24 4.39 -6.53
C GLU A 68 -13.07 4.15 -5.28
N ARG A 69 -12.54 3.39 -4.32
CA ARG A 69 -13.26 3.08 -3.09
C ARG A 69 -12.30 2.65 -1.98
N VAL A 70 -12.60 3.09 -0.76
CA VAL A 70 -11.99 2.56 0.46
C VAL A 70 -13.12 2.17 1.39
N PHE A 71 -13.10 0.93 1.88
CA PHE A 71 -14.19 0.40 2.68
C PHE A 71 -13.68 -0.64 3.68
N ASP A 72 -14.58 -1.14 4.52
CA ASP A 72 -14.24 -2.10 5.59
C ASP A 72 -13.10 -1.60 6.47
N VAL A 73 -13.13 -0.31 6.80
CA VAL A 73 -12.14 0.32 7.68
C VAL A 73 -12.48 -0.06 9.12
N VAL A 74 -11.58 -0.82 9.75
CA VAL A 74 -11.76 -1.29 11.12
C VAL A 74 -10.55 -0.89 11.93
N VAL A 75 -10.78 -0.29 13.09
CA VAL A 75 -9.72 0.05 14.05
C VAL A 75 -10.09 -0.57 15.40
N GLU A 76 -9.22 -1.46 15.89
CA GLU A 76 -9.42 -2.16 17.17
C GLU A 76 -8.12 -2.11 17.98
N GLY A 77 -8.06 -1.25 19.01
CA GLY A 77 -6.85 -1.10 19.82
C GLY A 77 -5.67 -0.64 18.96
N ASP A 78 -4.61 -1.44 18.96
CA ASP A 78 -3.39 -1.13 18.19
C ASP A 78 -3.38 -1.74 16.79
N GLN A 79 -4.49 -2.34 16.36
CA GLN A 79 -4.59 -2.97 15.04
C GLN A 79 -5.66 -2.28 14.21
N ALA A 80 -5.44 -2.25 12.90
CA ALA A 80 -6.40 -1.71 11.95
C ALA A 80 -6.32 -2.47 10.63
N SER A 81 -7.41 -2.39 9.86
CA SER A 81 -7.43 -2.95 8.50
C SER A 81 -8.35 -2.12 7.63
N LEU A 82 -8.13 -2.23 6.32
CA LEU A 82 -9.03 -1.63 5.32
C LEU A 82 -8.92 -2.39 4.01
N VAL A 83 -9.88 -2.14 3.12
CA VAL A 83 -9.81 -2.59 1.74
C VAL A 83 -9.87 -1.36 0.86
N GLY A 84 -8.88 -1.24 -0.04
CA GLY A 84 -8.82 -0.15 -0.99
C GLY A 84 -8.91 -0.65 -2.42
N GLN A 85 -9.66 0.06 -3.26
CA GLN A 85 -9.79 -0.23 -4.69
C GLN A 85 -9.31 0.97 -5.47
N ASN A 86 -8.23 0.77 -6.23
CA ASN A 86 -7.62 1.80 -7.07
C ASN A 86 -7.41 1.29 -8.48
N ARG A 87 -7.58 2.16 -9.48
CA ARG A 87 -7.09 1.88 -10.82
C ARG A 87 -5.64 2.31 -10.89
N VAL A 88 -4.76 1.35 -11.11
CA VAL A 88 -3.32 1.55 -11.06
C VAL A 88 -2.74 1.32 -12.45
N LYS A 89 -2.15 2.37 -13.03
CA LYS A 89 -1.41 2.27 -14.29
C LYS A 89 0.03 1.94 -13.96
N ALA A 90 0.49 0.77 -14.40
CA ALA A 90 1.80 0.26 -14.00
C ALA A 90 2.42 -0.63 -15.06
N SER A 91 3.75 -0.71 -15.00
CA SER A 91 4.56 -1.71 -15.69
C SER A 91 5.29 -2.50 -14.60
N VAL A 92 5.03 -3.80 -14.55
CA VAL A 92 5.54 -4.66 -13.49
C VAL A 92 6.52 -5.67 -14.09
N TRP A 93 7.72 -5.71 -13.52
CA TRP A 93 8.79 -6.63 -13.90
C TRP A 93 9.08 -6.66 -15.42
N GLY A 94 9.19 -5.47 -16.01
CA GLY A 94 9.51 -5.34 -17.42
C GLY A 94 8.37 -5.65 -18.39
N GLY A 95 7.17 -5.89 -17.87
CA GLY A 95 5.98 -6.08 -18.72
C GLY A 95 5.51 -4.78 -19.35
N GLY A 96 4.55 -4.89 -20.25
CA GLY A 96 3.91 -3.72 -20.86
C GLY A 96 3.14 -2.89 -19.85
N VAL A 97 2.85 -1.64 -20.19
CA VAL A 97 2.05 -0.75 -19.36
C VAL A 97 0.58 -1.16 -19.43
N SER A 98 -0.04 -1.37 -18.29
CA SER A 98 -1.44 -1.76 -18.19
C SER A 98 -2.12 -1.00 -17.06
N ILE A 99 -3.45 -0.91 -17.14
CA ILE A 99 -4.26 -0.37 -16.05
C ILE A 99 -4.90 -1.55 -15.33
N TRP A 100 -4.63 -1.65 -14.02
CA TRP A 100 -5.09 -2.76 -13.20
C TRP A 100 -6.20 -2.27 -12.26
N PRO A 101 -7.37 -2.94 -12.24
CA PRO A 101 -8.35 -2.69 -11.16
C PRO A 101 -7.86 -3.44 -9.92
N LEU A 102 -7.06 -2.76 -9.12
CA LEU A 102 -6.33 -3.37 -8.02
C LEU A 102 -7.07 -3.19 -6.70
N GLN A 103 -7.37 -4.32 -6.04
CA GLN A 103 -7.90 -4.30 -4.69
C GLN A 103 -6.81 -4.72 -3.72
N MET A 104 -6.65 -3.94 -2.67
CA MET A 104 -5.63 -4.19 -1.65
C MET A 104 -6.30 -4.34 -0.29
N ARG A 105 -6.09 -5.50 0.34
CA ARG A 105 -6.43 -5.67 1.74
C ARG A 105 -5.20 -5.29 2.56
N VAL A 106 -5.35 -4.27 3.40
CA VAL A 106 -4.22 -3.67 4.13
C VAL A 106 -4.43 -3.88 5.62
N ASN A 107 -3.41 -4.42 6.27
CA ASN A 107 -3.37 -4.54 7.72
C ASN A 107 -2.33 -3.59 8.29
N LEU A 108 -2.71 -2.88 9.34
CA LEU A 108 -1.86 -1.89 10.00
C LEU A 108 -1.74 -2.22 11.48
N LYS A 109 -0.65 -1.75 12.08
CA LYS A 109 -0.42 -1.93 13.51
C LYS A 109 0.25 -0.70 14.09
N ARG A 110 -0.19 -0.29 15.28
CA ARG A 110 0.45 0.79 16.04
C ARG A 110 1.51 0.19 16.95
N GLN A 111 2.75 0.64 16.78
CA GLN A 111 3.87 0.23 17.62
C GLN A 111 4.73 1.47 17.91
N ALA A 112 5.14 1.64 19.16
CA ALA A 112 5.95 2.77 19.59
C ALA A 112 5.37 4.13 19.16
N GLY A 113 4.03 4.28 19.24
CA GLY A 113 3.33 5.49 18.87
C GLY A 113 3.18 5.73 17.37
N ARG A 114 3.58 4.77 16.53
CA ARG A 114 3.52 4.87 15.07
C ARG A 114 2.62 3.80 14.49
N CYS A 115 1.70 4.23 13.63
CA CYS A 115 0.85 3.30 12.87
C CYS A 115 1.49 3.03 11.52
N GLN A 116 1.74 1.76 11.23
CA GLN A 116 2.40 1.35 9.99
C GLN A 116 1.68 0.17 9.36
N ILE A 117 1.80 0.05 8.03
CA ILE A 117 1.28 -1.08 7.28
C ILE A 117 2.18 -2.29 7.56
N VAL A 118 1.59 -3.40 8.00
CA VAL A 118 2.33 -4.62 8.34
C VAL A 118 2.15 -5.74 7.32
N SER A 119 1.06 -5.72 6.56
CA SER A 119 0.87 -6.67 5.46
C SER A 119 -0.16 -6.16 4.47
N GLN A 120 -0.03 -6.60 3.23
CA GLN A 120 -0.96 -6.26 2.15
C GLN A 120 -1.16 -7.47 1.26
N VAL A 121 -2.38 -7.66 0.79
CA VAL A 121 -2.72 -8.73 -0.17
C VAL A 121 -3.43 -8.11 -1.36
N ALA A 122 -2.86 -8.31 -2.53
CA ALA A 122 -3.38 -7.77 -3.79
C ALA A 122 -4.33 -8.74 -4.47
N SER A 123 -5.40 -8.21 -5.03
CA SER A 123 -6.33 -8.94 -5.89
C SER A 123 -6.90 -7.96 -6.93
N THR A 124 -7.74 -8.44 -7.81
CA THR A 124 -8.49 -7.57 -8.75
C THR A 124 -9.94 -7.45 -8.32
N TYR A 125 -10.62 -6.45 -8.88
CA TYR A 125 -12.05 -6.28 -8.61
C TYR A 125 -12.83 -5.94 -9.87
#